data_653b3f9e41f9246b9ffdc05d4c1b224d
#
_entry.id   653b3f9e41f9246b9ffdc05d4c1b224d
#
_cell.length_a   1.000
_cell.length_b   1.000
_cell.length_c   1.000
_cell.angle_alpha   90.00
_cell.angle_beta   90.00
_cell.angle_gamma   90.00
#
_symmetry.space_group_name_H-M   'P 1'
#
loop_
_entity.id
_entity.type
_entity.pdbx_description
1 polymer ?
#
loop_
_entity_poly.entity_id
_entity_poly.type
_entity_poly.pdbx_seq_one_letter_code
_entity_poly.pdbx_strand_id
1 'polypeptide(L)'
;MELSDLKTMLQIKDDKRDDILKLIIKNTTSALSFKLGLKANTNIPSELDFILLEVAVKRYNRLANEGMSSYSQEGQSITFSTNDFDEFANDIANWKDENSVKDNNSGAFLFI
;
A
#
# COMPACT_ATOMS: atom_id res chain seq x y z
N MET A 1 8.19 0.04 4.37
CA MET A 1 7.97 1.42 4.84
C MET A 1 7.70 1.41 6.33
N GLU A 2 8.24 2.38 7.02
CA GLU A 2 8.07 2.48 8.46
C GLU A 2 7.19 3.64 8.85
N LEU A 3 6.61 3.54 10.04
CA LEU A 3 5.75 4.60 10.55
C LEU A 3 6.46 5.95 10.56
N SER A 4 7.74 5.95 10.92
CA SER A 4 8.50 7.20 10.98
C SER A 4 8.61 7.87 9.61
N ASP A 5 8.71 7.08 8.56
CA ASP A 5 8.77 7.63 7.20
C ASP A 5 7.48 8.35 6.85
N LEU A 6 6.35 7.71 7.17
CA LEU A 6 5.06 8.30 6.87
C LEU A 6 4.85 9.57 7.70
N LYS A 7 5.23 9.54 8.98
CA LYS A 7 5.08 10.71 9.82
C LYS A 7 5.94 11.87 9.32
N THR A 8 7.14 11.57 8.86
CA THR A 8 8.01 12.60 8.30
C THR A 8 7.39 13.24 7.07
N MET A 9 6.86 12.44 6.17
CA MET A 9 6.22 12.97 4.96
C MET A 9 5.01 13.84 5.29
N LEU A 10 4.26 13.46 6.31
CA LEU A 10 3.07 14.19 6.69
C LEU A 10 3.36 15.31 7.70
N GLN A 11 4.62 15.43 8.13
CA GLN A 11 5.04 16.44 9.11
C GLN A 11 4.30 16.32 10.44
N ILE A 12 4.04 15.09 10.84
CA ILE A 12 3.38 14.80 12.11
C ILE A 12 4.46 14.47 13.12
N LYS A 13 4.48 15.23 14.23
CA LYS A 13 5.53 15.08 15.22
C LYS A 13 5.07 14.46 16.53
N ASP A 14 3.76 14.43 16.77
CA ASP A 14 3.24 13.78 17.98
C ASP A 14 2.79 12.36 17.66
N ASP A 15 2.28 11.66 18.66
CA ASP A 15 1.86 10.29 18.49
C ASP A 15 0.35 10.08 18.55
N LYS A 16 -0.40 11.15 18.42
CA LYS A 16 -1.86 11.07 18.57
C LYS A 16 -2.53 10.31 17.44
N ARG A 17 -1.89 10.24 16.30
CA ARG A 17 -2.46 9.58 15.12
C ARG A 17 -1.74 8.30 14.75
N ASP A 18 -0.87 7.82 15.65
CA ASP A 18 -0.08 6.65 15.33
C ASP A 18 -0.93 5.44 14.99
N ASP A 19 -2.02 5.23 15.71
CA ASP A 19 -2.86 4.06 15.47
C ASP A 19 -3.47 4.07 14.08
N ILE A 20 -3.97 5.22 13.64
CA ILE A 20 -4.58 5.29 12.32
C ILE A 20 -3.51 5.22 11.24
N LEU A 21 -2.35 5.80 11.49
CA LEU A 21 -1.25 5.72 10.52
C LEU A 21 -0.77 4.28 10.37
N LYS A 22 -0.67 3.55 11.47
CA LYS A 22 -0.30 2.14 11.40
C LYS A 22 -1.32 1.32 10.62
N LEU A 23 -2.59 1.63 10.80
CA LEU A 23 -3.63 0.92 10.06
C LEU A 23 -3.55 1.21 8.57
N ILE A 24 -3.29 2.46 8.21
CA ILE A 24 -3.11 2.83 6.81
C ILE A 24 -1.94 2.07 6.21
N ILE A 25 -0.81 2.03 6.91
CA ILE A 25 0.36 1.31 6.46
C ILE A 25 0.05 -0.18 6.27
N LYS A 26 -0.60 -0.77 7.26
CA LYS A 26 -0.91 -2.19 7.23
C LYS A 26 -1.80 -2.53 6.05
N ASN A 27 -2.85 -1.75 5.85
CA ASN A 27 -3.79 -2.03 4.76
C ASN A 27 -3.15 -1.76 3.41
N THR A 28 -2.37 -0.69 3.30
CA THR A 28 -1.69 -0.37 2.04
C THR A 28 -0.69 -1.47 1.68
N THR A 29 0.04 -1.96 2.67
CA THR A 29 1.00 -3.04 2.45
C THR A 29 0.29 -4.30 1.99
N SER A 30 -0.82 -4.65 2.64
CA SER A 30 -1.58 -5.84 2.26
C SER A 30 -2.14 -5.72 0.84
N ALA A 31 -2.64 -4.55 0.50
CA ALA A 31 -3.22 -4.33 -0.82
C ALA A 31 -2.16 -4.44 -1.91
N LEU A 32 -0.98 -3.85 -1.68
CA LEU A 32 0.09 -3.94 -2.66
C LEU A 32 0.59 -5.37 -2.78
N SER A 33 0.75 -6.05 -1.65
CA SER A 33 1.17 -7.44 -1.65
C SER A 33 0.23 -8.30 -2.49
N PHE A 34 -1.07 -8.06 -2.34
CA PHE A 34 -2.05 -8.79 -3.13
C PHE A 34 -1.92 -8.50 -4.62
N LYS A 35 -1.73 -7.23 -4.96
CA LYS A 35 -1.58 -6.85 -6.37
C LYS A 35 -0.32 -7.43 -6.99
N LEU A 36 0.72 -7.61 -6.18
CA LEU A 36 1.96 -8.19 -6.65
C LEU A 36 1.91 -9.72 -6.70
N GLY A 37 0.87 -10.32 -6.15
CA GLY A 37 0.76 -11.77 -6.11
C GLY A 37 1.67 -12.42 -5.09
N LEU A 38 2.06 -11.69 -4.06
CA LEU A 38 2.95 -12.22 -3.04
C LEU A 38 2.17 -13.02 -2.02
N LYS A 39 2.85 -13.98 -1.41
CA LYS A 39 2.25 -14.76 -0.34
C LYS A 39 2.19 -13.95 0.94
N ALA A 40 1.26 -14.31 1.81
CA ALA A 40 1.15 -13.68 3.11
C ALA A 40 2.51 -13.71 3.83
N ASN A 41 2.80 -12.64 4.54
CA ASN A 41 4.04 -12.49 5.30
C ASN A 41 5.30 -12.32 4.45
N THR A 42 5.13 -12.12 3.15
CA THR A 42 6.26 -11.79 2.29
C THR A 42 6.45 -10.28 2.32
N ASN A 43 7.68 -9.84 2.52
CA ASN A 43 7.97 -8.42 2.54
C ASN A 43 7.84 -7.81 1.15
N ILE A 44 7.38 -6.58 1.10
CA ILE A 44 7.35 -5.84 -0.16
C ILE A 44 8.80 -5.59 -0.59
N PRO A 45 9.13 -5.85 -1.85
CA PRO A 45 10.47 -5.55 -2.35
C PRO A 45 10.82 -4.07 -2.14
N SER A 46 12.05 -3.83 -1.73
CA SER A 46 12.45 -2.47 -1.41
C SER A 46 12.34 -1.51 -2.60
N GLU A 47 12.50 -2.04 -3.81
CA GLU A 47 12.38 -1.18 -5.00
C GLU A 47 10.96 -0.67 -5.22
N LEU A 48 9.98 -1.25 -4.55
CA LEU A 48 8.58 -0.80 -4.65
C LEU A 48 8.10 -0.06 -3.40
N ASP A 49 9.01 0.20 -2.47
CA ASP A 49 8.63 0.83 -1.22
C ASP A 49 8.07 2.24 -1.43
N PHE A 50 8.52 2.91 -2.48
CA PHE A 50 8.01 4.24 -2.79
C PHE A 50 6.50 4.24 -3.06
N ILE A 51 5.98 3.14 -3.61
CA ILE A 51 4.55 3.03 -3.86
C ILE A 51 3.79 3.02 -2.54
N LEU A 52 4.29 2.28 -1.56
CA LEU A 52 3.65 2.24 -0.25
C LEU A 52 3.57 3.63 0.37
N LEU A 53 4.67 4.36 0.34
CA LEU A 53 4.70 5.67 0.95
C LEU A 53 3.74 6.63 0.27
N GLU A 54 3.78 6.68 -1.06
CA GLU A 54 2.94 7.63 -1.78
C GLU A 54 1.46 7.32 -1.65
N VAL A 55 1.10 6.04 -1.69
CA VAL A 55 -0.30 5.66 -1.51
C VAL A 55 -0.76 5.92 -0.08
N ALA A 56 0.10 5.64 0.90
CA ALA A 56 -0.26 5.90 2.29
C ALA A 56 -0.50 7.38 2.53
N VAL A 57 0.34 8.25 1.96
CA VAL A 57 0.15 9.69 2.06
C VAL A 57 -1.19 10.10 1.43
N LYS A 58 -1.47 9.57 0.26
CA LYS A 58 -2.73 9.87 -0.42
C LYS A 58 -3.93 9.48 0.44
N ARG A 59 -3.86 8.31 1.03
CA ARG A 59 -4.96 7.80 1.85
C ARG A 59 -5.14 8.63 3.12
N TYR A 60 -4.04 9.01 3.75
CA TYR A 60 -4.12 9.86 4.93
C TYR A 60 -4.73 11.20 4.58
N ASN A 61 -4.31 11.81 3.47
CA ASN A 61 -4.83 13.11 3.08
C ASN A 61 -6.33 13.04 2.78
N ARG A 62 -6.78 11.96 2.16
CA ARG A 62 -8.21 11.79 1.91
C ARG A 62 -8.98 11.71 3.23
N LEU A 63 -8.45 10.92 4.16
CA LEU A 63 -9.11 10.79 5.47
C LEU A 63 -9.14 12.12 6.19
N ALA A 64 -8.04 12.86 6.17
CA ALA A 64 -7.98 14.16 6.84
C ALA A 64 -9.00 15.13 6.24
N ASN A 65 -9.20 15.07 4.94
CA ASN A 65 -10.17 15.93 4.27
C ASN A 65 -11.61 15.53 4.61
N GLU A 66 -11.84 14.26 4.91
CA GLU A 66 -13.17 13.78 5.27
C GLU A 66 -13.48 13.90 6.75
N GLY A 67 -12.47 14.25 7.55
CA GLY A 67 -12.65 14.40 8.98
C GLY A 67 -12.30 13.15 9.76
N MET A 68 -11.40 13.30 10.70
CA MET A 68 -10.94 12.18 11.51
C MET A 68 -12.03 11.63 12.42
N SER A 69 -13.01 12.45 12.78
CA SER A 69 -14.07 11.98 13.65
C SER A 69 -14.93 10.91 13.00
N SER A 70 -15.05 10.95 11.68
CA SER A 70 -15.75 9.89 10.95
C SER A 70 -15.10 8.55 11.17
N TYR A 71 -13.78 8.55 11.16
CA TYR A 71 -13.05 7.32 11.41
C TYR A 71 -13.34 6.77 12.79
N SER A 72 -13.36 7.64 13.79
CA SER A 72 -13.56 7.21 15.16
C SER A 72 -14.93 6.60 15.38
N GLN A 73 -15.92 7.11 14.70
CA GLN A 73 -17.29 6.67 14.87
C GLN A 73 -17.56 5.34 14.23
N GLU A 74 -16.97 5.15 13.09
CA GLU A 74 -17.29 3.99 12.28
C GLU A 74 -16.01 3.37 11.80
N GLY A 75 -15.38 2.60 12.58
CA GLY A 75 -14.08 2.05 12.24
C GLY A 75 -13.91 1.59 10.80
N GLN A 76 -14.99 1.48 10.05
CA GLN A 76 -14.93 1.07 8.66
C GLN A 76 -15.10 2.21 7.69
N SER A 77 -15.24 3.42 8.18
CA SER A 77 -15.48 4.55 7.30
C SER A 77 -14.22 4.99 6.56
N ILE A 78 -13.07 4.48 6.92
CA ILE A 78 -11.87 4.77 6.16
C ILE A 78 -12.03 4.15 4.80
N THR A 79 -11.98 4.98 3.78
CA THR A 79 -12.14 4.48 2.43
C THR A 79 -10.80 4.10 1.86
N PHE A 80 -10.59 2.81 1.70
CA PHE A 80 -9.41 2.30 1.04
C PHE A 80 -9.83 1.87 -0.37
N SER A 81 -9.45 2.66 -1.35
CA SER A 81 -9.86 2.38 -2.72
C SER A 81 -8.81 1.56 -3.44
N THR A 82 -9.24 0.58 -4.23
CA THR A 82 -8.31 -0.17 -5.06
C THR A 82 -7.70 0.73 -6.14
N ASN A 83 -8.38 1.84 -6.46
CA ASN A 83 -7.88 2.76 -7.47
C ASN A 83 -6.71 3.60 -6.97
N ASP A 84 -6.41 3.54 -5.68
CA ASP A 84 -5.30 4.31 -5.14
C ASP A 84 -3.96 3.92 -5.76
N PHE A 85 -3.87 2.74 -6.33
CA PHE A 85 -2.63 2.29 -6.97
C PHE A 85 -2.61 2.50 -8.48
N ASP A 86 -3.64 3.11 -9.05
CA ASP A 86 -3.74 3.22 -10.51
C ASP A 86 -2.58 3.96 -11.14
N GLU A 87 -2.08 4.99 -10.49
CA GLU A 87 -0.96 5.74 -11.06
C GLU A 87 0.33 4.92 -11.08
N PHE A 88 0.37 3.81 -10.36
CA PHE A 88 1.52 2.92 -10.33
C PHE A 88 1.26 1.62 -11.10
N ALA A 89 0.20 1.59 -11.91
CA ALA A 89 -0.19 0.35 -12.59
C ALA A 89 0.93 -0.17 -13.48
N ASN A 90 1.60 0.72 -14.19
CA ASN A 90 2.70 0.29 -15.08
C ASN A 90 3.89 -0.23 -14.28
N ASP A 91 4.21 0.46 -13.17
CA ASP A 91 5.32 0.01 -12.33
C ASP A 91 5.04 -1.37 -11.77
N ILE A 92 3.82 -1.59 -11.31
CA ILE A 92 3.42 -2.88 -10.75
C ILE A 92 3.44 -3.95 -11.82
N ALA A 93 2.89 -3.65 -12.99
CA ALA A 93 2.86 -4.61 -14.09
C ALA A 93 4.26 -4.99 -14.54
N ASN A 94 5.15 -4.00 -14.65
CA ASN A 94 6.52 -4.26 -15.05
C ASN A 94 7.24 -5.13 -14.03
N TRP A 95 7.05 -4.85 -12.75
CA TRP A 95 7.68 -5.65 -11.73
C TRP A 95 7.17 -7.09 -11.77
N LYS A 96 5.87 -7.26 -11.92
CA LYS A 96 5.28 -8.60 -11.99
C LYS A 96 5.78 -9.35 -13.21
N ASP A 97 5.87 -8.66 -14.33
CA ASP A 97 6.31 -9.28 -15.55
C ASP A 97 7.72 -9.83 -15.42
N GLU A 98 8.61 -9.03 -14.86
CA GLU A 98 9.99 -9.44 -14.66
C GLU A 98 10.13 -10.58 -13.68
N ASN A 99 9.30 -10.59 -12.66
CA ASN A 99 9.44 -11.56 -11.58
C ASN A 99 8.59 -12.80 -11.78
N SER A 100 7.40 -12.67 -12.37
CA SER A 100 6.58 -13.84 -12.57
C SER A 100 7.06 -14.68 -13.73
N VAL A 101 7.72 -14.11 -14.71
CA VAL A 101 8.32 -14.91 -15.76
C VAL A 101 9.33 -15.87 -15.17
N LYS A 102 10.09 -15.41 -14.19
CA LYS A 102 11.07 -16.27 -13.54
C LYS A 102 10.40 -17.37 -12.75
N ASP A 103 9.28 -17.06 -12.15
CA ASP A 103 8.55 -18.04 -11.36
C ASP A 103 7.81 -19.02 -12.22
N ASN A 104 7.39 -18.58 -13.38
CA ASN A 104 6.51 -19.36 -14.22
C ASN A 104 7.19 -20.01 -15.38
N ASN A 105 8.48 -19.99 -15.40
CA ASN A 105 9.08 -20.69 -16.46
C ASN A 105 8.74 -22.14 -16.35
N SER A 106 8.15 -22.46 -15.32
CA SER A 106 7.45 -23.65 -15.27
C SER A 106 6.21 -23.59 -16.09
N GLY A 107 5.86 -22.73 -16.54
CA GLY A 107 4.83 -22.85 -17.11
C GLY A 107 4.07 -22.23 -17.78
N ALA A 108 4.05 -22.15 -17.62
CA ALA A 108 3.25 -21.94 -18.05
C ALA A 108 2.75 -21.78 -19.15
N PHE A 109 3.04 -21.64 -19.12
CA PHE A 109 2.60 -21.56 -19.85
C PHE A 109 2.33 -21.82 -20.67
N LEU A 110 2.72 -21.76 -20.57
CA LEU A 110 2.57 -21.94 -21.33
C LEU A 110 1.76 -22.26 -21.86
N PHE A 111 1.39 -22.15 -21.58
CA PHE A 111 0.56 -22.53 -21.98
C PHE A 111 0.16 -22.80 -22.53
N ILE A 112 0.63 -22.77 -22.35
CA ILE A 112 0.36 -23.13 -22.82
C ILE A 112 0.04 -23.47 -23.23
#